data_48aa7272d75103f80961465e751f9897
#
_entry.id   48aa7272d75103f80961465e751f9897
#
_cell.length_a   1.000
_cell.length_b   1.000
_cell.length_c   1.000
_cell.angle_alpha   90.00
_cell.angle_beta   90.00
_cell.angle_gamma   90.00
#
_symmetry.space_group_name_H-M   'P 1'
#
loop_
_entity.id
_entity.type
_entity.pdbx_description
1 polymer ?
#
loop_
_entity_poly.entity_id
_entity_poly.type
_entity_poly.pdbx_seq_one_letter_code
_entity_poly.pdbx_strand_id
1 'polypeptide(L)'
;MIKTNTVYQIEKFYEGMKKYWHPVCSFKKLKYKKIIPIQLLGEQIVILFLQGETAALLDVCKHYQAQLSLGKIDKFKGNDCIRCPYHGWAYDRFGKCIDIPQINKKISKNIKVPSYQTCEKYGIVWVCLDHNSKSEIPDLPEYDDGNYRKINFFEKETTKTNVLRMIMGT
;
A
#
# COMPACT_ATOMS: atom_id res chain seq x y z
N MET A 1 24.60 -5.44 -23.25
CA MET A 1 23.39 -4.86 -23.90
C MET A 1 22.05 -5.57 -23.58
N ILE A 2 22.02 -6.87 -23.24
CA ILE A 2 20.74 -7.60 -22.99
C ILE A 2 20.08 -7.22 -21.67
N LYS A 3 20.84 -6.86 -20.61
CA LYS A 3 20.28 -6.49 -19.29
C LYS A 3 19.49 -5.16 -19.27
N THR A 4 19.87 -4.18 -20.08
CA THR A 4 19.21 -2.88 -20.16
C THR A 4 17.82 -2.95 -20.80
N ASN A 5 17.61 -3.83 -21.77
CA ASN A 5 16.32 -3.98 -22.44
C ASN A 5 15.27 -4.64 -21.52
N THR A 6 15.67 -5.63 -20.71
CA THR A 6 14.75 -6.33 -19.78
C THR A 6 14.29 -5.42 -18.63
N VAL A 7 15.20 -4.62 -18.06
CA VAL A 7 14.84 -3.65 -16.98
C VAL A 7 13.85 -2.62 -17.51
N TYR A 8 14.10 -2.04 -18.67
CA TYR A 8 13.21 -1.07 -19.33
C TYR A 8 11.81 -1.66 -19.59
N GLN A 9 11.74 -2.92 -20.05
CA GLN A 9 10.46 -3.58 -20.30
C GLN A 9 9.66 -3.81 -19.00
N ILE A 10 10.34 -4.17 -17.91
CA ILE A 10 9.71 -4.35 -16.58
C ILE A 10 9.18 -3.03 -16.05
N GLU A 11 9.96 -1.94 -16.14
CA GLU A 11 9.52 -0.61 -15.72
C GLU A 11 8.31 -0.15 -16.53
N LYS A 12 8.32 -0.31 -17.85
CA LYS A 12 7.18 0.01 -18.70
C LYS A 12 5.93 -0.81 -18.37
N PHE A 13 6.12 -2.11 -18.05
CA PHE A 13 5.03 -2.96 -17.59
C PHE A 13 4.46 -2.46 -16.26
N TYR A 14 5.32 -2.15 -15.29
CA TYR A 14 4.88 -1.63 -14.00
C TYR A 14 4.11 -0.32 -14.14
N GLU A 15 4.59 0.62 -14.95
CA GLU A 15 3.87 1.87 -15.22
C GLU A 15 2.47 1.60 -15.82
N GLY A 16 2.36 0.67 -16.77
CA GLY A 16 1.08 0.30 -17.35
C GLY A 16 0.11 -0.34 -16.35
N MET A 17 0.63 -1.01 -15.33
CA MET A 17 -0.14 -1.70 -14.29
C MET A 17 -0.57 -0.79 -13.14
N LYS A 18 0.04 0.37 -12.93
CA LYS A 18 -0.28 1.29 -11.81
C LYS A 18 -1.75 1.72 -11.78
N LYS A 19 -2.41 1.77 -12.91
CA LYS A 19 -3.82 2.18 -13.05
C LYS A 19 -4.83 1.10 -12.65
N TYR A 20 -4.39 -0.12 -12.36
CA TYR A 20 -5.28 -1.21 -11.96
C TYR A 20 -5.27 -1.42 -10.45
N TRP A 21 -6.32 -2.05 -9.94
CA TRP A 21 -6.41 -2.47 -8.56
C TRP A 21 -5.65 -3.78 -8.34
N HIS A 22 -4.84 -3.81 -7.30
CA HIS A 22 -4.03 -4.96 -6.92
C HIS A 22 -4.45 -5.47 -5.54
N PRO A 23 -4.75 -6.78 -5.39
CA PRO A 23 -5.00 -7.37 -4.08
C PRO A 23 -3.68 -7.45 -3.30
N VAL A 24 -3.64 -6.90 -2.08
CA VAL A 24 -2.37 -6.76 -1.35
C VAL A 24 -2.32 -7.52 -0.04
N CYS A 25 -3.42 -7.65 0.68
CA CYS A 25 -3.47 -8.44 1.92
C CYS A 25 -4.92 -8.74 2.34
N SER A 26 -5.07 -9.71 3.24
CA SER A 26 -6.35 -9.97 3.91
C SER A 26 -6.74 -8.79 4.80
N PHE A 27 -7.98 -8.34 4.70
CA PHE A 27 -8.51 -7.29 5.56
C PHE A 27 -8.51 -7.68 7.06
N LYS A 28 -8.80 -8.96 7.35
CA LYS A 28 -8.71 -9.50 8.72
C LYS A 28 -7.29 -9.38 9.28
N LYS A 29 -6.26 -9.71 8.47
CA LYS A 29 -4.85 -9.58 8.85
C LYS A 29 -4.47 -8.12 9.10
N LEU A 30 -4.93 -7.19 8.25
CA LEU A 30 -4.67 -5.76 8.41
C LEU A 30 -5.32 -5.22 9.69
N LYS A 31 -6.57 -5.56 9.96
CA LYS A 31 -7.26 -5.15 11.21
C LYS A 31 -6.51 -5.60 12.46
N TYR A 32 -5.91 -6.79 12.43
CA TYR A 32 -5.13 -7.32 13.55
C TYR A 32 -3.76 -6.63 13.67
N LYS A 33 -2.99 -6.58 12.57
CA LYS A 33 -1.61 -6.08 12.59
C LYS A 33 -1.51 -4.55 12.57
N LYS A 34 -2.53 -3.84 12.05
CA LYS A 34 -2.61 -2.39 11.86
C LYS A 34 -1.59 -1.80 10.87
N ILE A 35 -0.44 -2.42 10.69
CA ILE A 35 0.66 -2.01 9.81
C ILE A 35 1.14 -3.22 9.04
N ILE A 36 1.14 -3.16 7.71
CA ILE A 36 1.65 -4.23 6.84
C ILE A 36 2.52 -3.58 5.74
N PRO A 37 3.85 -3.81 5.73
CA PRO A 37 4.69 -3.43 4.60
C PRO A 37 4.48 -4.37 3.43
N ILE A 38 4.45 -3.84 2.22
CA ILE A 38 4.38 -4.57 0.97
C ILE A 38 5.30 -3.96 -0.08
N GLN A 39 5.64 -4.75 -1.09
CA GLN A 39 6.23 -4.26 -2.33
C GLN A 39 5.22 -4.46 -3.45
N LEU A 40 4.89 -3.39 -4.17
CA LEU A 40 3.93 -3.41 -5.27
C LEU A 40 4.50 -2.65 -6.47
N LEU A 41 4.65 -3.32 -7.62
CA LEU A 41 5.16 -2.73 -8.86
C LEU A 41 6.48 -1.95 -8.66
N GLY A 42 7.38 -2.50 -7.84
CA GLY A 42 8.68 -1.88 -7.52
C GLY A 42 8.65 -0.86 -6.40
N GLU A 43 7.47 -0.38 -5.95
CA GLU A 43 7.35 0.60 -4.88
C GLU A 43 7.21 -0.08 -3.51
N GLN A 44 7.90 0.45 -2.50
CA GLN A 44 7.73 0.06 -1.10
C GLN A 44 6.55 0.83 -0.51
N ILE A 45 5.53 0.13 -0.06
CA ILE A 45 4.27 0.71 0.43
C ILE A 45 3.97 0.16 1.81
N VAL A 46 3.43 1.00 2.67
CA VAL A 46 2.86 0.58 3.95
C VAL A 46 1.33 0.66 3.88
N ILE A 47 0.68 -0.46 4.19
CA ILE A 47 -0.77 -0.54 4.36
C ILE A 47 -1.09 -0.35 5.83
N LEU A 48 -2.03 0.55 6.11
CA LEU A 48 -2.40 0.97 7.45
C LEU A 48 -3.89 0.77 7.70
N PHE A 49 -4.23 0.50 8.95
CA PHE A 49 -5.62 0.55 9.43
C PHE A 49 -5.74 1.66 10.46
N LEU A 50 -6.28 2.80 10.04
CA LEU A 50 -6.41 4.02 10.84
C LEU A 50 -7.87 4.43 10.93
N GLN A 51 -8.38 4.70 12.12
CA GLN A 51 -9.75 5.17 12.37
C GLN A 51 -10.84 4.30 11.73
N GLY A 52 -10.62 2.98 11.65
CA GLY A 52 -11.57 2.06 11.04
C GLY A 52 -11.48 1.92 9.53
N GLU A 53 -10.56 2.63 8.87
CA GLU A 53 -10.41 2.65 7.42
C GLU A 53 -9.01 2.18 6.98
N THR A 54 -8.93 1.69 5.75
CA THR A 54 -7.66 1.34 5.12
C THR A 54 -6.98 2.58 4.55
N ALA A 55 -5.66 2.61 4.62
CA ALA A 55 -4.82 3.61 3.95
C ALA A 55 -3.57 2.95 3.38
N ALA A 56 -3.02 3.50 2.30
CA ALA A 56 -1.76 3.08 1.72
C ALA A 56 -0.87 4.30 1.49
N LEU A 57 0.36 4.24 2.00
CA LEU A 57 1.34 5.32 1.86
C LEU A 57 2.64 4.75 1.30
N LEU A 58 3.42 5.59 0.62
CA LEU A 58 4.81 5.26 0.33
C LEU A 58 5.54 5.04 1.67
N ASP A 59 6.23 3.90 1.80
CA ASP A 59 6.87 3.49 3.05
C ASP A 59 8.20 4.23 3.32
N VAL A 60 8.15 5.57 3.24
CA VAL A 60 9.33 6.44 3.37
C VAL A 60 8.97 7.72 4.10
N CYS A 61 9.60 7.97 5.23
CA CYS A 61 9.49 9.24 5.95
C CYS A 61 10.18 10.39 5.19
N LYS A 62 9.53 11.55 5.04
CA LYS A 62 10.07 12.73 4.35
C LYS A 62 11.28 13.36 5.03
N HIS A 63 11.56 13.01 6.30
CA HIS A 63 12.71 13.55 7.04
C HIS A 63 14.01 12.89 6.56
N TYR A 64 14.28 11.64 6.97
CA TYR A 64 15.51 10.90 6.65
C TYR A 64 15.22 9.54 6.01
N GLN A 65 14.13 9.42 5.26
CA GLN A 65 13.77 8.24 4.47
C GLN A 65 13.64 6.93 5.27
N ALA A 66 13.48 7.01 6.60
CA ALA A 66 13.20 5.84 7.41
C ALA A 66 11.87 5.21 7.01
N GLN A 67 11.79 3.89 7.04
CA GLN A 67 10.57 3.16 6.73
C GLN A 67 9.48 3.45 7.78
N LEU A 68 8.30 3.89 7.33
CA LEU A 68 7.16 4.16 8.20
C LEU A 68 6.59 2.86 8.78
N SER A 69 6.69 1.76 8.05
CA SER A 69 6.22 0.44 8.48
C SER A 69 6.93 -0.11 9.73
N LEU A 70 8.13 0.40 10.05
CA LEU A 70 8.86 0.10 11.29
C LEU A 70 8.42 0.98 12.47
N GLY A 71 7.52 1.91 12.22
CA GLY A 71 6.96 2.79 13.23
C GLY A 71 5.77 2.19 13.96
N LYS A 72 4.91 3.05 14.50
CA LYS A 72 3.73 2.63 15.27
C LYS A 72 2.52 3.48 14.93
N ILE A 73 1.34 2.90 15.10
CA ILE A 73 0.11 3.67 15.14
C ILE A 73 0.06 4.42 16.47
N ASP A 74 -0.21 5.71 16.38
CA ASP A 74 -0.30 6.63 17.52
C ASP A 74 -1.50 7.56 17.32
N LYS A 75 -1.82 8.38 18.33
CA LYS A 75 -2.86 9.39 18.23
C LYS A 75 -2.27 10.78 18.30
N PHE A 76 -2.70 11.63 17.40
CA PHE A 76 -2.43 13.06 17.46
C PHE A 76 -3.72 13.86 17.34
N LYS A 77 -4.04 14.67 18.39
CA LYS A 77 -5.28 15.44 18.48
C LYS A 77 -6.54 14.61 18.26
N GLY A 78 -6.55 13.38 18.78
CA GLY A 78 -7.69 12.45 18.70
C GLY A 78 -7.74 11.59 17.42
N ASN A 79 -6.90 11.84 16.42
CA ASN A 79 -6.85 11.09 15.17
C ASN A 79 -5.69 10.09 15.15
N ASP A 80 -5.94 8.90 14.61
CA ASP A 80 -4.88 7.92 14.41
C ASP A 80 -3.91 8.40 13.34
N CYS A 81 -2.62 8.08 13.54
CA CYS A 81 -1.54 8.41 12.61
C CYS A 81 -0.47 7.34 12.62
N ILE A 82 0.34 7.27 11.56
CA ILE A 82 1.59 6.51 11.57
C ILE A 82 2.73 7.41 12.04
N ARG A 83 3.41 7.00 13.10
CA ARG A 83 4.55 7.72 13.67
C ARG A 83 5.85 7.05 13.26
N CYS A 84 6.72 7.84 12.60
CA CYS A 84 8.04 7.41 12.17
C CYS A 84 8.89 6.96 13.36
N PRO A 85 9.61 5.82 13.29
CA PRO A 85 10.38 5.31 14.43
C PRO A 85 11.63 6.14 14.73
N TYR A 86 12.12 6.91 13.74
CA TYR A 86 13.40 7.60 13.88
C TYR A 86 13.30 8.92 14.68
N HIS A 87 12.49 9.87 14.22
CA HIS A 87 12.35 11.19 14.91
C HIS A 87 10.91 11.56 15.25
N GLY A 88 9.99 10.60 15.21
CA GLY A 88 8.62 10.80 15.66
C GLY A 88 7.71 11.63 14.74
N TRP A 89 8.12 11.94 13.50
CA TRP A 89 7.23 12.61 12.56
C TRP A 89 5.99 11.76 12.33
N ALA A 90 4.80 12.37 12.39
CA ALA A 90 3.55 11.65 12.25
C ALA A 90 2.81 12.06 10.99
N TYR A 91 2.22 11.05 10.34
CA TYR A 91 1.48 11.22 9.08
C TYR A 91 0.06 10.68 9.24
N ASP A 92 -0.89 11.40 8.68
CA ASP A 92 -2.28 10.96 8.60
C ASP A 92 -2.49 9.93 7.46
N ARG A 93 -3.73 9.44 7.32
CA ARG A 93 -4.11 8.46 6.29
C ARG A 93 -3.89 8.94 4.84
N PHE A 94 -3.78 10.25 4.63
CA PHE A 94 -3.55 10.88 3.34
C PHE A 94 -2.08 11.22 3.10
N GLY A 95 -1.19 10.78 4.00
CA GLY A 95 0.25 11.01 3.93
C GLY A 95 0.68 12.42 4.33
N LYS A 96 -0.22 13.28 4.82
CA LYS A 96 0.14 14.61 5.28
C LYS A 96 0.86 14.52 6.61
N CYS A 97 1.99 15.23 6.76
CA CYS A 97 2.67 15.36 8.03
C CYS A 97 1.85 16.26 8.97
N ILE A 98 1.42 15.69 10.10
CA ILE A 98 0.53 16.36 11.06
C ILE A 98 1.23 16.71 12.37
N ASP A 99 2.38 16.07 12.66
CA ASP A 99 3.17 16.33 13.86
C ASP A 99 4.66 16.19 13.58
N ILE A 100 5.41 17.16 14.08
CA ILE A 100 6.89 17.18 14.10
C ILE A 100 7.32 17.58 15.51
N PRO A 101 7.68 16.60 16.37
CA PRO A 101 7.94 16.88 17.79
C PRO A 101 9.02 17.94 18.08
N GLN A 102 9.93 18.16 17.13
CA GLN A 102 11.06 19.07 17.29
C GLN A 102 10.71 20.53 16.98
N ILE A 103 9.51 20.84 16.53
CA ILE A 103 9.13 22.21 16.17
C ILE A 103 7.79 22.62 16.79
N ASN A 104 7.73 23.86 17.27
CA ASN A 104 6.49 24.49 17.75
C ASN A 104 5.84 25.42 16.70
N LYS A 105 6.17 25.23 15.43
CA LYS A 105 5.68 26.05 14.31
C LYS A 105 4.65 25.28 13.50
N LYS A 106 3.84 26.03 12.74
CA LYS A 106 2.91 25.44 11.76
C LYS A 106 3.69 24.62 10.72
N ILE A 107 3.31 23.36 10.57
CA ILE A 107 3.91 22.46 9.59
C ILE A 107 3.45 22.86 8.18
N SER A 108 4.41 22.93 7.25
CA SER A 108 4.11 23.23 5.85
C SER A 108 3.20 22.15 5.25
N LYS A 109 2.19 22.57 4.50
CA LYS A 109 1.28 21.66 3.78
C LYS A 109 2.00 20.81 2.72
N ASN A 110 3.19 21.21 2.29
CA ASN A 110 4.00 20.50 1.31
C ASN A 110 4.74 19.30 1.90
N ILE A 111 4.80 19.17 3.24
CA ILE A 111 5.42 18.01 3.89
C ILE A 111 4.38 16.88 3.90
N LYS A 112 4.47 16.04 2.89
CA LYS A 112 3.61 14.86 2.74
C LYS A 112 4.37 13.71 2.08
N VAL A 113 4.00 12.48 2.40
CA VAL A 113 4.38 11.28 1.66
C VAL A 113 3.29 10.96 0.64
N PRO A 114 3.60 10.35 -0.50
CA PRO A 114 2.60 9.84 -1.43
C PRO A 114 1.62 8.90 -0.72
N SER A 115 0.34 9.07 -1.01
CA SER A 115 -0.72 8.14 -0.61
C SER A 115 -1.30 7.49 -1.86
N TYR A 116 -1.97 6.36 -1.71
CA TYR A 116 -2.54 5.59 -2.81
C TYR A 116 -4.01 5.28 -2.54
N GLN A 117 -4.77 4.99 -3.58
CA GLN A 117 -6.16 4.59 -3.42
C GLN A 117 -6.23 3.22 -2.75
N THR A 118 -7.17 3.05 -1.82
CA THR A 118 -7.44 1.77 -1.14
C THR A 118 -8.92 1.46 -1.18
N CYS A 119 -9.24 0.18 -1.30
CA CYS A 119 -10.60 -0.32 -1.19
C CYS A 119 -10.59 -1.67 -0.45
N GLU A 120 -11.62 -1.93 0.36
CA GLU A 120 -11.89 -3.26 0.89
C GLU A 120 -13.03 -3.88 0.07
N LYS A 121 -12.77 -5.00 -0.58
CA LYS A 121 -13.76 -5.79 -1.30
C LYS A 121 -13.41 -7.27 -1.18
N TYR A 122 -14.38 -8.11 -0.92
CA TYR A 122 -14.22 -9.56 -0.79
C TYR A 122 -13.32 -10.01 0.39
N GLY A 123 -13.25 -9.20 1.47
CA GLY A 123 -12.36 -9.47 2.60
C GLY A 123 -10.87 -9.25 2.29
N ILE A 124 -10.58 -8.61 1.18
CA ILE A 124 -9.25 -8.30 0.66
C ILE A 124 -9.07 -6.78 0.62
N VAL A 125 -7.88 -6.31 0.97
CA VAL A 125 -7.47 -4.93 0.74
C VAL A 125 -6.86 -4.83 -0.64
N TRP A 126 -7.37 -3.89 -1.43
CA TRP A 126 -6.92 -3.57 -2.77
C TRP A 126 -6.24 -2.20 -2.78
N VAL A 127 -5.21 -2.05 -3.59
CA VAL A 127 -4.49 -0.78 -3.79
C VAL A 127 -4.41 -0.46 -5.28
N CYS A 128 -4.65 0.79 -5.63
CA CYS A 128 -4.37 1.34 -6.95
C CYS A 128 -3.36 2.48 -6.81
N LEU A 129 -2.26 2.43 -7.56
CA LEU A 129 -1.17 3.41 -7.46
C LEU A 129 -1.45 4.70 -8.23
N ASP A 130 -2.40 4.68 -9.15
CA ASP A 130 -2.82 5.86 -9.92
C ASP A 130 -4.08 6.48 -9.31
N HIS A 131 -3.97 7.72 -8.82
CA HIS A 131 -5.10 8.46 -8.26
C HIS A 131 -6.19 8.81 -9.29
N ASN A 132 -5.83 8.86 -10.56
CA ASN A 132 -6.74 9.21 -11.65
C ASN A 132 -7.34 7.98 -12.34
N SER A 133 -7.03 6.79 -11.85
CA SER A 133 -7.55 5.55 -12.41
C SER A 133 -9.07 5.50 -12.36
N LYS A 134 -9.66 5.05 -13.47
CA LYS A 134 -11.08 4.71 -13.60
C LYS A 134 -11.29 3.19 -13.64
N SER A 135 -10.24 2.38 -13.40
CA SER A 135 -10.39 0.94 -13.35
C SER A 135 -11.22 0.53 -12.13
N GLU A 136 -11.93 -0.55 -12.26
CA GLU A 136 -12.73 -1.13 -11.17
C GLU A 136 -12.12 -2.44 -10.71
N ILE A 137 -12.39 -2.80 -9.46
CA ILE A 137 -12.08 -4.14 -8.95
C ILE A 137 -13.03 -5.11 -9.65
N PRO A 138 -12.51 -6.22 -10.21
CA PRO A 138 -13.35 -7.22 -10.89
C PRO A 138 -14.54 -7.65 -10.03
N ASP A 139 -15.67 -7.81 -10.67
CA ASP A 139 -16.82 -8.39 -9.98
C ASP A 139 -16.70 -9.91 -9.91
N LEU A 140 -17.02 -10.47 -8.75
CA LEU A 140 -17.00 -11.90 -8.46
C LEU A 140 -18.39 -12.32 -7.99
N PRO A 141 -19.32 -12.60 -8.93
CA PRO A 141 -20.70 -12.93 -8.58
C PRO A 141 -20.81 -14.17 -7.69
N GLU A 142 -19.86 -15.10 -7.79
CA GLU A 142 -19.79 -16.30 -6.95
C GLU A 142 -19.46 -15.98 -5.49
N TYR A 143 -18.95 -14.78 -5.20
CA TYR A 143 -18.59 -14.40 -3.84
C TYR A 143 -19.81 -14.35 -2.91
N ASP A 144 -20.95 -13.94 -3.39
CA ASP A 144 -22.20 -13.85 -2.62
C ASP A 144 -23.13 -15.06 -2.82
N ASP A 145 -22.77 -16.00 -3.68
CA ASP A 145 -23.51 -17.24 -3.89
C ASP A 145 -23.19 -18.27 -2.77
N GLY A 146 -24.21 -18.66 -2.01
CA GLY A 146 -24.11 -19.64 -0.92
C GLY A 146 -23.72 -21.06 -1.35
N ASN A 147 -23.77 -21.37 -2.67
CA ASN A 147 -23.32 -22.66 -3.22
C ASN A 147 -21.78 -22.76 -3.29
N TYR A 148 -21.06 -21.65 -3.14
CA TYR A 148 -19.60 -21.61 -3.20
C TYR A 148 -18.99 -21.46 -1.81
N ARG A 149 -17.92 -22.23 -1.54
CA ARG A 149 -17.13 -22.09 -0.34
C ARG A 149 -16.05 -21.02 -0.53
N LYS A 150 -16.04 -20.01 0.33
CA LYS A 150 -15.02 -18.95 0.32
C LYS A 150 -13.73 -19.44 0.98
N ILE A 151 -12.65 -19.51 0.22
CA ILE A 151 -11.32 -19.86 0.73
C ILE A 151 -10.35 -18.75 0.29
N ASN A 152 -9.77 -18.03 1.25
CA ASN A 152 -8.78 -17.00 0.99
C ASN A 152 -7.38 -17.53 1.31
N PHE A 153 -6.57 -17.75 0.29
CA PHE A 153 -5.14 -18.06 0.43
C PHE A 153 -4.31 -16.81 0.21
N PHE A 154 -3.46 -16.50 1.17
CA PHE A 154 -2.41 -15.49 1.04
C PHE A 154 -1.07 -16.14 1.36
N GLU A 155 -0.62 -17.04 0.52
CA GLU A 155 0.72 -17.62 0.60
C GLU A 155 1.69 -16.73 -0.17
N LYS A 156 2.86 -16.50 0.44
CA LYS A 156 3.96 -15.84 -0.23
C LYS A 156 4.80 -16.91 -0.90
N GLU A 157 4.49 -17.20 -2.15
CA GLU A 157 5.39 -17.98 -2.99
C GLU A 157 6.44 -17.07 -3.64
N THR A 158 7.70 -17.48 -3.57
CA THR A 158 8.79 -16.82 -4.30
C THR A 158 9.16 -17.68 -5.49
N THR A 159 8.75 -17.29 -6.68
CA THR A 159 9.15 -17.93 -7.92
C THR A 159 10.39 -17.24 -8.50
N LYS A 160 11.34 -18.03 -9.06
CA LYS A 160 12.54 -17.51 -9.75
C LYS A 160 12.25 -17.08 -11.20
N THR A 161 11.02 -16.62 -11.47
CA THR A 161 10.61 -16.16 -12.80
C THR A 161 10.10 -14.73 -12.72
N ASN A 162 10.08 -14.04 -13.85
CA ASN A 162 9.45 -12.71 -13.89
C ASN A 162 7.92 -12.84 -14.07
N VAL A 163 7.19 -11.76 -13.71
CA VAL A 163 5.73 -11.73 -13.75
C VAL A 163 5.17 -12.04 -15.14
N LEU A 164 5.84 -11.59 -16.21
CA LEU A 164 5.39 -11.84 -17.58
C LEU A 164 5.42 -13.34 -17.92
N ARG A 165 6.48 -14.06 -17.54
CA ARG A 165 6.56 -15.52 -17.73
C ARG A 165 5.50 -16.26 -16.94
N MET A 166 5.24 -15.83 -15.70
CA MET A 166 4.22 -16.46 -14.85
C MET A 166 2.81 -16.32 -15.44
N ILE A 167 2.49 -15.16 -16.02
CA ILE A 167 1.19 -14.90 -16.67
C ILE A 167 1.06 -15.65 -18.00
N MET A 168 2.15 -15.77 -18.76
CA MET A 168 2.15 -16.41 -20.09
C MET A 168 2.22 -17.95 -20.05
N GLY A 169 2.43 -18.56 -18.88
CA GLY A 169 2.38 -20.01 -18.70
C GLY A 169 3.48 -20.80 -19.41
N THR A 170 4.63 -20.16 -19.68
CA THR A 170 5.78 -20.78 -20.37
C THR A 170 7.03 -20.83 -19.52
#